data_0aa0ef53f4b11b718217bb53ac3bdf04
#
_entry.id   0aa0ef53f4b11b718217bb53ac3bdf04
#
_cell.length_a   1.000
_cell.length_b   1.000
_cell.length_c   1.000
_cell.angle_alpha   90.00
_cell.angle_beta   90.00
_cell.angle_gamma   90.00
#
_symmetry.space_group_name_H-M   'P 1'
#
loop_
_entity.id
_entity.type
_entity.pdbx_description
1 polymer ?
#
loop_
_entity_poly.entity_id
_entity_poly.type
_entity_poly.pdbx_seq_one_letter_code
_entity_poly.pdbx_strand_id
1 'polypeptide(L)'
;MLNFSSPKTIYIIGAIIFFLLFYSLFFSAPDDFLPESIVNIKEDSSLRYISKYLEENRIIRSRALFETFVIIWGGEKHIVPGDYLFENKLSVFEVARRVSKGERHLAPVKVTIPEGFNVLDISEVFTIKLPNFNEERFLVEGMKKEGYLFPDTYFFLVTDNEEDVLRSMNNNFEKKILPFESQIIISGKTEEEIIIMASLIEKESKGDIDREFISGILWKRLAMNMPLQVDAELDTYKTKGLPKNPISNPGIKAIKAALYPKISDYLYYLHDEDGNVHYAKTFEEHKLNKQKYLKN
;
A
#
# COMPACT_ATOMS: atom_id res chain seq x y z
N MET A 1 14.26 -41.92 -48.12
CA MET A 1 12.80 -42.22 -48.10
C MET A 1 12.52 -43.16 -46.94
N LEU A 2 11.71 -42.76 -46.00
CA LEU A 2 11.23 -43.60 -44.90
C LEU A 2 10.35 -44.68 -45.48
N ASN A 3 10.75 -45.95 -45.36
CA ASN A 3 9.96 -47.07 -45.81
C ASN A 3 8.85 -47.36 -44.80
N PHE A 4 7.66 -46.82 -45.04
CA PHE A 4 6.50 -46.89 -44.13
C PHE A 4 5.97 -48.31 -43.88
N SER A 5 6.39 -49.30 -44.66
CA SER A 5 5.97 -50.71 -44.54
C SER A 5 6.95 -51.57 -43.72
N SER A 6 8.04 -51.00 -43.21
CA SER A 6 8.95 -51.80 -42.37
C SER A 6 8.40 -51.94 -40.95
N PRO A 7 8.47 -53.12 -40.32
CA PRO A 7 7.99 -53.34 -38.96
C PRO A 7 8.62 -52.33 -37.95
N LYS A 8 9.88 -51.96 -38.14
CA LYS A 8 10.59 -51.00 -37.30
C LYS A 8 9.96 -49.59 -37.40
N THR A 9 9.58 -49.16 -38.62
CA THR A 9 8.92 -47.85 -38.81
C THR A 9 7.55 -47.83 -38.16
N ILE A 10 6.78 -48.91 -38.23
CA ILE A 10 5.46 -49.03 -37.58
C ILE A 10 5.59 -48.96 -36.06
N TYR A 11 6.58 -49.65 -35.45
CA TYR A 11 6.82 -49.55 -33.99
C TYR A 11 7.26 -48.15 -33.55
N ILE A 12 8.09 -47.47 -34.34
CA ILE A 12 8.51 -46.08 -34.05
C ILE A 12 7.29 -45.13 -34.09
N ILE A 13 6.45 -45.23 -35.14
CA ILE A 13 5.24 -44.43 -35.27
C ILE A 13 4.28 -44.71 -34.10
N GLY A 14 4.08 -45.99 -33.76
CA GLY A 14 3.25 -46.41 -32.64
C GLY A 14 3.76 -45.85 -31.30
N ALA A 15 5.06 -45.88 -31.07
CA ALA A 15 5.68 -45.30 -29.89
C ALA A 15 5.50 -43.78 -29.84
N ILE A 16 5.69 -43.09 -30.97
CA ILE A 16 5.48 -41.63 -31.05
C ILE A 16 4.02 -41.26 -30.71
N ILE A 17 3.06 -41.97 -31.32
CA ILE A 17 1.63 -41.78 -31.07
C ILE A 17 1.31 -42.03 -29.58
N PHE A 18 1.84 -43.11 -29.03
CA PHE A 18 1.67 -43.44 -27.60
C PHE A 18 2.21 -42.33 -26.71
N PHE A 19 3.42 -41.81 -26.96
CA PHE A 19 4.00 -40.74 -26.17
C PHE A 19 3.24 -39.40 -26.33
N LEU A 20 2.75 -39.08 -27.51
CA LEU A 20 1.92 -37.91 -27.73
C LEU A 20 0.59 -38.01 -27.00
N LEU A 21 -0.08 -39.16 -27.04
CA LEU A 21 -1.32 -39.38 -26.28
C LEU A 21 -1.06 -39.37 -24.79
N PHE A 22 0.01 -40.01 -24.32
CA PHE A 22 0.40 -40.03 -22.93
C PHE A 22 0.68 -38.60 -22.41
N TYR A 23 1.44 -37.80 -23.18
CA TYR A 23 1.68 -36.38 -22.87
C TYR A 23 0.36 -35.57 -22.81
N SER A 24 -0.49 -35.73 -23.82
CA SER A 24 -1.77 -35.05 -23.88
C SER A 24 -2.69 -35.39 -22.71
N LEU A 25 -2.74 -36.67 -22.31
CA LEU A 25 -3.63 -37.13 -21.25
C LEU A 25 -3.15 -36.79 -19.84
N PHE A 26 -1.84 -36.71 -19.60
CA PHE A 26 -1.30 -36.61 -18.25
C PHE A 26 -0.56 -35.32 -17.97
N PHE A 27 0.11 -34.72 -18.96
CA PHE A 27 0.98 -33.57 -18.75
C PHE A 27 0.37 -32.24 -19.22
N SER A 28 -0.55 -32.28 -20.20
CA SER A 28 -1.18 -31.04 -20.67
C SER A 28 -2.20 -30.46 -19.67
N ALA A 29 -2.51 -29.18 -19.79
CA ALA A 29 -3.62 -28.56 -19.07
C ALA A 29 -4.96 -29.26 -19.44
N PRO A 30 -5.99 -29.13 -18.59
CA PRO A 30 -7.35 -29.50 -18.91
C PRO A 30 -7.87 -28.79 -20.18
N ASP A 31 -8.78 -29.44 -20.91
CA ASP A 31 -9.34 -28.86 -22.16
C ASP A 31 -10.24 -27.63 -21.84
N ASP A 32 -10.88 -27.67 -20.68
CA ASP A 32 -11.74 -26.63 -20.10
C ASP A 32 -11.01 -25.64 -19.18
N PHE A 33 -9.69 -25.50 -19.35
CA PHE A 33 -8.90 -24.47 -18.68
C PHE A 33 -9.42 -23.08 -19.04
N LEU A 34 -9.61 -22.24 -18.03
CA LEU A 34 -10.02 -20.85 -18.20
C LEU A 34 -8.77 -19.96 -18.22
N PRO A 35 -8.48 -19.24 -19.33
CA PRO A 35 -7.39 -18.27 -19.38
C PRO A 35 -7.54 -17.18 -18.31
N GLU A 36 -6.41 -16.59 -17.91
CA GLU A 36 -6.35 -15.53 -16.88
C GLU A 36 -6.89 -15.96 -15.51
N SER A 37 -6.86 -17.25 -15.21
CA SER A 37 -7.28 -17.78 -13.92
C SER A 37 -6.31 -17.37 -12.81
N ILE A 38 -6.84 -16.74 -11.74
CA ILE A 38 -6.08 -16.46 -10.53
C ILE A 38 -6.40 -17.51 -9.48
N VAL A 39 -5.35 -18.13 -8.93
CA VAL A 39 -5.44 -19.17 -7.91
C VAL A 39 -4.67 -18.73 -6.67
N ASN A 40 -5.34 -18.65 -5.52
CA ASN A 40 -4.74 -18.32 -4.25
C ASN A 40 -4.25 -19.57 -3.52
N ILE A 41 -2.97 -19.65 -3.23
CA ILE A 41 -2.35 -20.70 -2.40
C ILE A 41 -2.11 -20.10 -1.01
N LYS A 42 -2.90 -20.55 -0.02
CA LYS A 42 -2.81 -20.06 1.36
C LYS A 42 -1.56 -20.59 2.06
N GLU A 43 -1.05 -19.83 3.02
CA GLU A 43 -0.01 -20.28 3.93
C GLU A 43 -0.47 -21.56 4.65
N ASP A 44 0.48 -22.42 4.99
CA ASP A 44 0.27 -23.70 5.70
C ASP A 44 -0.66 -24.70 4.99
N SER A 45 -0.97 -24.47 3.71
CA SER A 45 -1.75 -25.44 2.93
C SER A 45 -0.92 -26.70 2.63
N SER A 46 -1.50 -27.87 2.89
CA SER A 46 -0.83 -29.14 2.54
C SER A 46 -0.75 -29.33 1.01
N LEU A 47 0.28 -30.04 0.54
CA LEU A 47 0.46 -30.36 -0.89
C LEU A 47 -0.78 -31.03 -1.50
N ARG A 48 -1.44 -31.90 -0.74
CA ARG A 48 -2.68 -32.57 -1.17
C ARG A 48 -3.85 -31.60 -1.33
N TYR A 49 -3.95 -30.60 -0.44
CA TYR A 49 -4.96 -29.56 -0.57
C TYR A 49 -4.71 -28.71 -1.81
N ILE A 50 -3.46 -28.28 -2.01
CA ILE A 50 -3.07 -27.44 -3.16
C ILE A 50 -3.30 -28.19 -4.48
N SER A 51 -2.88 -29.45 -4.58
CA SER A 51 -3.08 -30.26 -5.80
C SER A 51 -4.56 -30.46 -6.13
N LYS A 52 -5.40 -30.68 -5.10
CA LYS A 52 -6.85 -30.78 -5.25
C LYS A 52 -7.45 -29.45 -5.73
N TYR A 53 -7.04 -28.35 -5.11
CA TYR A 53 -7.52 -27.02 -5.43
C TYR A 53 -7.15 -26.60 -6.87
N LEU A 54 -5.93 -26.90 -7.31
CA LEU A 54 -5.49 -26.67 -8.70
C LEU A 54 -6.26 -27.50 -9.71
N GLU A 55 -6.61 -28.73 -9.38
CA GLU A 55 -7.44 -29.61 -10.23
C GLU A 55 -8.88 -29.08 -10.31
N GLU A 56 -9.50 -28.72 -9.18
CA GLU A 56 -10.85 -28.15 -9.11
C GLU A 56 -10.97 -26.82 -9.90
N ASN A 57 -9.92 -26.02 -9.90
CA ASN A 57 -9.83 -24.78 -10.69
C ASN A 57 -9.36 -25.01 -12.14
N ARG A 58 -9.32 -26.25 -12.62
CA ARG A 58 -8.97 -26.62 -14.02
C ARG A 58 -7.58 -26.15 -14.47
N ILE A 59 -6.64 -26.01 -13.53
CA ILE A 59 -5.25 -25.61 -13.83
C ILE A 59 -4.42 -26.84 -14.20
N ILE A 60 -4.65 -27.97 -13.54
CA ILE A 60 -3.95 -29.25 -13.79
C ILE A 60 -4.94 -30.38 -14.01
N ARG A 61 -4.53 -31.42 -14.77
CA ARG A 61 -5.28 -32.67 -14.93
C ARG A 61 -4.93 -33.72 -13.89
N SER A 62 -3.68 -33.78 -13.47
CA SER A 62 -3.15 -34.87 -12.65
C SER A 62 -2.51 -34.32 -11.38
N ARG A 63 -3.21 -34.57 -10.26
CA ARG A 63 -2.70 -34.29 -8.92
C ARG A 63 -1.42 -35.05 -8.61
N ALA A 64 -1.42 -36.33 -8.95
CA ALA A 64 -0.27 -37.21 -8.69
C ALA A 64 1.01 -36.73 -9.36
N LEU A 65 0.94 -36.28 -10.63
CA LEU A 65 2.09 -35.71 -11.31
C LEU A 65 2.53 -34.37 -10.72
N PHE A 66 1.58 -33.48 -10.38
CA PHE A 66 1.90 -32.24 -9.73
C PHE A 66 2.64 -32.47 -8.39
N GLU A 67 2.09 -33.33 -7.54
CA GLU A 67 2.68 -33.68 -6.24
C GLU A 67 4.08 -34.29 -6.43
N THR A 68 4.25 -35.17 -7.43
CA THR A 68 5.54 -35.79 -7.76
C THR A 68 6.59 -34.75 -8.14
N PHE A 69 6.24 -33.77 -9.00
CA PHE A 69 7.18 -32.75 -9.41
C PHE A 69 7.53 -31.80 -8.24
N VAL A 70 6.56 -31.40 -7.42
CA VAL A 70 6.83 -30.59 -6.23
C VAL A 70 7.76 -31.35 -5.27
N ILE A 71 7.56 -32.65 -5.04
CA ILE A 71 8.43 -33.44 -4.17
C ILE A 71 9.85 -33.50 -4.72
N ILE A 72 10.02 -33.71 -6.03
CA ILE A 72 11.34 -33.75 -6.70
C ILE A 72 12.07 -32.38 -6.50
N TRP A 73 11.37 -31.28 -6.49
CA TRP A 73 11.96 -29.94 -6.30
C TRP A 73 12.10 -29.49 -4.84
N GLY A 74 11.88 -30.36 -3.87
CA GLY A 74 12.15 -30.09 -2.46
C GLY A 74 10.96 -30.26 -1.53
N GLY A 75 9.78 -30.65 -2.05
CA GLY A 75 8.60 -30.98 -1.26
C GLY A 75 7.75 -29.78 -0.84
N GLU A 76 6.83 -30.02 0.08
CA GLU A 76 5.80 -29.05 0.53
C GLU A 76 6.37 -27.72 1.02
N LYS A 77 7.55 -27.77 1.64
CA LYS A 77 8.23 -26.57 2.19
C LYS A 77 8.73 -25.59 1.10
N HIS A 78 8.74 -26.01 -0.17
CA HIS A 78 9.17 -25.18 -1.29
C HIS A 78 7.99 -24.57 -2.06
N ILE A 79 6.76 -24.84 -1.64
CA ILE A 79 5.61 -24.14 -2.19
C ILE A 79 5.57 -22.73 -1.60
N VAL A 80 5.57 -21.74 -2.48
CA VAL A 80 5.48 -20.33 -2.07
C VAL A 80 4.00 -19.93 -2.03
N PRO A 81 3.45 -19.56 -0.87
CA PRO A 81 2.08 -19.09 -0.77
C PRO A 81 1.85 -17.79 -1.55
N GLY A 82 0.61 -17.56 -1.99
CA GLY A 82 0.19 -16.33 -2.66
C GLY A 82 -0.70 -16.58 -3.88
N ASP A 83 -0.98 -15.52 -4.59
CA ASP A 83 -1.82 -15.52 -5.79
C ASP A 83 -0.98 -15.79 -7.04
N TYR A 84 -1.44 -16.70 -7.86
CA TYR A 84 -0.80 -17.12 -9.11
C TYR A 84 -1.74 -16.87 -10.28
N LEU A 85 -1.28 -16.09 -11.26
CA LEU A 85 -1.99 -15.89 -12.53
C LEU A 85 -1.57 -16.95 -13.55
N PHE A 86 -2.54 -17.68 -14.07
CA PHE A 86 -2.37 -18.63 -15.17
C PHE A 86 -3.01 -18.05 -16.44
N GLU A 87 -2.21 -17.33 -17.23
CA GLU A 87 -2.65 -16.65 -18.44
C GLU A 87 -3.01 -17.62 -19.56
N ASN A 88 -2.26 -18.73 -19.64
CA ASN A 88 -2.34 -19.72 -20.71
C ASN A 88 -2.32 -21.13 -20.17
N LYS A 89 -2.70 -22.08 -21.04
CA LYS A 89 -2.56 -23.53 -20.78
C LYS A 89 -1.10 -23.89 -20.54
N LEU A 90 -0.79 -24.39 -19.35
CA LEU A 90 0.55 -24.83 -18.97
C LEU A 90 0.58 -26.34 -18.75
N SER A 91 1.74 -26.97 -18.97
CA SER A 91 1.96 -28.32 -18.50
C SER A 91 1.96 -28.41 -16.99
N VAL A 92 1.58 -29.55 -16.43
CA VAL A 92 1.62 -29.81 -14.98
C VAL A 92 3.02 -29.58 -14.40
N PHE A 93 4.07 -29.88 -15.19
CA PHE A 93 5.46 -29.58 -14.84
C PHE A 93 5.71 -28.09 -14.63
N GLU A 94 5.24 -27.27 -15.57
CA GLU A 94 5.40 -25.80 -15.50
C GLU A 94 4.60 -25.19 -14.33
N VAL A 95 3.37 -25.68 -14.09
CA VAL A 95 2.58 -25.26 -12.94
C VAL A 95 3.31 -25.58 -11.63
N ALA A 96 3.82 -26.81 -11.48
CA ALA A 96 4.56 -27.21 -10.29
C ALA A 96 5.84 -26.37 -10.12
N ARG A 97 6.57 -26.09 -11.21
CA ARG A 97 7.75 -25.22 -11.19
C ARG A 97 7.41 -23.79 -10.72
N ARG A 98 6.38 -23.17 -11.28
CA ARG A 98 5.94 -21.80 -10.91
C ARG A 98 5.57 -21.71 -9.44
N VAL A 99 4.77 -22.66 -8.95
CA VAL A 99 4.32 -22.70 -7.56
C VAL A 99 5.49 -22.92 -6.58
N SER A 100 6.44 -23.79 -6.95
CA SER A 100 7.63 -24.05 -6.14
C SER A 100 8.64 -22.89 -6.13
N LYS A 101 8.66 -22.05 -7.17
CA LYS A 101 9.57 -20.90 -7.27
C LYS A 101 8.92 -19.57 -6.93
N GLY A 102 7.62 -19.53 -6.69
CA GLY A 102 6.89 -18.29 -6.43
C GLY A 102 6.74 -17.39 -7.67
N GLU A 103 6.74 -17.96 -8.88
CA GLU A 103 6.56 -17.22 -10.13
C GLU A 103 5.08 -16.91 -10.37
N ARG A 104 4.60 -15.84 -9.72
CA ARG A 104 3.17 -15.50 -9.62
C ARG A 104 2.57 -14.93 -10.89
N HIS A 105 3.38 -14.30 -11.76
CA HIS A 105 2.98 -13.64 -13.01
C HIS A 105 1.93 -12.53 -12.85
N LEU A 106 1.65 -12.10 -11.61
CA LEU A 106 0.81 -10.94 -11.34
C LEU A 106 1.67 -9.68 -11.38
N ALA A 107 1.33 -8.77 -12.28
CA ALA A 107 1.95 -7.45 -12.30
C ALA A 107 1.47 -6.62 -11.11
N PRO A 108 2.38 -6.01 -10.34
CA PRO A 108 1.98 -5.17 -9.22
C PRO A 108 1.33 -3.87 -9.73
N VAL A 109 0.22 -3.49 -9.10
CA VAL A 109 -0.45 -2.21 -9.28
C VAL A 109 0.30 -1.16 -8.47
N LYS A 110 0.92 -0.19 -9.13
CA LYS A 110 1.57 0.95 -8.49
C LYS A 110 0.52 1.98 -8.05
N VAL A 111 0.49 2.30 -6.78
CA VAL A 111 -0.40 3.29 -6.17
C VAL A 111 0.44 4.31 -5.40
N THR A 112 0.34 5.59 -5.73
CA THR A 112 1.00 6.67 -5.01
C THR A 112 -0.04 7.46 -4.22
N ILE A 113 0.18 7.60 -2.93
CA ILE A 113 -0.65 8.39 -2.01
C ILE A 113 0.13 9.66 -1.67
N PRO A 114 -0.36 10.84 -2.05
CA PRO A 114 0.25 12.13 -1.72
C PRO A 114 0.25 12.41 -0.22
N GLU A 115 1.23 13.21 0.23
CA GLU A 115 1.25 13.77 1.58
C GLU A 115 0.00 14.63 1.82
N GLY A 116 -0.55 14.56 3.02
CA GLY A 116 -1.73 15.33 3.40
C GLY A 116 -3.08 14.75 2.96
N PHE A 117 -3.11 13.58 2.29
CA PHE A 117 -4.38 12.87 2.03
C PHE A 117 -4.97 12.37 3.34
N ASN A 118 -6.29 12.54 3.50
CA ASN A 118 -7.05 11.92 4.58
C ASN A 118 -7.56 10.53 4.15
N VAL A 119 -8.22 9.82 5.06
CA VAL A 119 -8.73 8.47 4.80
C VAL A 119 -9.74 8.43 3.66
N LEU A 120 -10.56 9.47 3.46
CA LEU A 120 -11.50 9.56 2.34
C LEU A 120 -10.75 9.68 1.02
N ASP A 121 -9.77 10.58 0.93
CA ASP A 121 -8.95 10.78 -0.27
C ASP A 121 -8.22 9.47 -0.65
N ILE A 122 -7.69 8.76 0.34
CA ILE A 122 -7.01 7.46 0.16
C ILE A 122 -7.97 6.41 -0.37
N SER A 123 -9.18 6.34 0.21
CA SER A 123 -10.22 5.39 -0.17
C SER A 123 -10.59 5.52 -1.65
N GLU A 124 -10.79 6.75 -2.14
CA GLU A 124 -11.10 7.03 -3.54
C GLU A 124 -10.02 6.49 -4.49
N VAL A 125 -8.74 6.68 -4.14
CA VAL A 125 -7.63 6.17 -4.95
C VAL A 125 -7.66 4.65 -5.06
N PHE A 126 -7.87 3.94 -3.94
CA PHE A 126 -7.84 2.47 -3.93
C PHE A 126 -9.09 1.85 -4.55
N THR A 127 -10.26 2.47 -4.41
CA THR A 127 -11.51 2.04 -5.08
C THR A 127 -11.36 1.98 -6.60
N ILE A 128 -10.59 2.91 -7.18
CA ILE A 128 -10.31 2.91 -8.63
C ILE A 128 -9.23 1.88 -9.01
N LYS A 129 -8.28 1.57 -8.12
CA LYS A 129 -7.08 0.81 -8.44
C LYS A 129 -7.17 -0.68 -8.14
N LEU A 130 -7.94 -1.09 -7.14
CA LEU A 130 -8.02 -2.47 -6.67
C LEU A 130 -9.47 -3.00 -6.77
N PRO A 131 -9.73 -3.98 -7.65
CA PRO A 131 -11.09 -4.52 -7.86
C PRO A 131 -11.73 -5.15 -6.61
N ASN A 132 -10.90 -5.68 -5.70
CA ASN A 132 -11.36 -6.36 -4.48
C ASN A 132 -11.42 -5.42 -3.26
N PHE A 133 -11.15 -4.12 -3.45
CA PHE A 133 -11.16 -3.15 -2.36
C PHE A 133 -12.59 -2.82 -1.93
N ASN A 134 -12.87 -3.00 -0.65
CA ASN A 134 -14.14 -2.62 -0.05
C ASN A 134 -14.01 -1.26 0.65
N GLU A 135 -14.55 -0.23 0.01
CA GLU A 135 -14.47 1.15 0.47
C GLU A 135 -15.11 1.34 1.86
N GLU A 136 -16.29 0.79 2.09
CA GLU A 136 -17.00 0.95 3.37
C GLU A 136 -16.20 0.38 4.55
N ARG A 137 -15.65 -0.83 4.40
CA ARG A 137 -14.79 -1.44 5.41
C ARG A 137 -13.49 -0.67 5.62
N PHE A 138 -12.89 -0.19 4.53
CA PHE A 138 -11.70 0.64 4.63
C PHE A 138 -11.96 1.91 5.43
N LEU A 139 -13.07 2.61 5.17
CA LEU A 139 -13.43 3.83 5.88
C LEU A 139 -13.65 3.58 7.39
N VAL A 140 -14.38 2.52 7.74
CA VAL A 140 -14.64 2.17 9.16
C VAL A 140 -13.34 1.94 9.95
N GLU A 141 -12.39 1.20 9.40
CA GLU A 141 -11.14 0.89 10.08
C GLU A 141 -10.07 1.99 9.87
N GLY A 142 -10.05 2.61 8.71
CA GLY A 142 -9.10 3.67 8.35
C GLY A 142 -9.30 4.95 9.18
N MET A 143 -10.56 5.34 9.44
CA MET A 143 -10.86 6.51 10.29
C MET A 143 -10.28 6.40 11.71
N LYS A 144 -10.11 5.18 12.23
CA LYS A 144 -9.43 4.93 13.51
C LYS A 144 -7.91 5.10 13.41
N LYS A 145 -7.38 5.17 12.18
CA LYS A 145 -5.97 5.25 11.85
C LYS A 145 -5.61 6.53 11.08
N GLU A 146 -6.49 7.54 11.08
CA GLU A 146 -6.17 8.84 10.48
C GLU A 146 -4.88 9.41 11.08
N GLY A 147 -3.95 9.83 10.22
CA GLY A 147 -2.61 10.28 10.61
C GLY A 147 -1.55 9.16 10.66
N TYR A 148 -1.96 7.89 10.63
CA TYR A 148 -1.09 6.72 10.78
C TYR A 148 -1.03 5.84 9.51
N LEU A 149 -1.59 6.31 8.40
CA LEU A 149 -1.52 5.68 7.08
C LEU A 149 -0.50 6.45 6.22
N PHE A 150 0.77 6.07 6.32
CA PHE A 150 1.87 6.88 5.77
C PHE A 150 1.73 7.12 4.26
N PRO A 151 1.82 8.36 3.76
CA PRO A 151 1.81 8.68 2.33
C PRO A 151 3.12 8.24 1.67
N ASP A 152 3.03 7.38 0.66
CA ASP A 152 4.17 6.85 -0.08
C ASP A 152 3.70 6.24 -1.41
N THR A 153 4.62 5.68 -2.17
CA THR A 153 4.29 4.84 -3.32
C THR A 153 4.31 3.37 -2.92
N TYR A 154 3.19 2.69 -3.13
CA TYR A 154 2.96 1.29 -2.79
C TYR A 154 2.83 0.42 -4.04
N PHE A 155 3.06 -0.87 -3.87
CA PHE A 155 2.85 -1.88 -4.90
C PHE A 155 1.95 -2.97 -4.35
N PHE A 156 0.74 -3.09 -4.91
CA PHE A 156 -0.28 -4.06 -4.52
C PHE A 156 -0.52 -5.06 -5.64
N LEU A 157 -1.00 -6.24 -5.30
CA LEU A 157 -1.54 -7.16 -6.28
C LEU A 157 -3.00 -6.79 -6.57
N VAL A 158 -3.51 -7.16 -7.75
CA VAL A 158 -4.93 -6.95 -8.10
C VAL A 158 -5.89 -7.72 -7.18
N THR A 159 -5.38 -8.70 -6.45
CA THR A 159 -6.10 -9.52 -5.48
C THR A 159 -6.10 -8.94 -4.06
N ASP A 160 -5.26 -7.94 -3.79
CA ASP A 160 -5.20 -7.30 -2.47
C ASP A 160 -6.50 -6.53 -2.18
N ASN A 161 -6.85 -6.49 -0.92
CA ASN A 161 -8.07 -5.87 -0.41
C ASN A 161 -7.76 -4.71 0.55
N GLU A 162 -8.81 -4.16 1.17
CA GLU A 162 -8.71 -3.05 2.12
C GLU A 162 -7.85 -3.35 3.35
N GLU A 163 -7.82 -4.60 3.82
CA GLU A 163 -7.00 -4.99 4.99
C GLU A 163 -5.51 -4.99 4.63
N ASP A 164 -5.17 -5.43 3.41
CA ASP A 164 -3.79 -5.41 2.90
C ASP A 164 -3.29 -3.97 2.74
N VAL A 165 -4.15 -3.07 2.26
CA VAL A 165 -3.86 -1.64 2.14
C VAL A 165 -3.60 -1.03 3.51
N LEU A 166 -4.54 -1.19 4.46
CA LEU A 166 -4.41 -0.66 5.83
C LEU A 166 -3.14 -1.16 6.51
N ARG A 167 -2.88 -2.46 6.41
CA ARG A 167 -1.69 -3.09 6.99
C ARG A 167 -0.41 -2.53 6.37
N SER A 168 -0.35 -2.43 5.05
CA SER A 168 0.85 -1.94 4.35
C SER A 168 1.16 -0.49 4.68
N MET A 169 0.15 0.39 4.69
CA MET A 169 0.32 1.81 4.98
C MET A 169 0.66 2.06 6.45
N ASN A 170 0.01 1.34 7.39
CA ASN A 170 0.31 1.45 8.82
C ASN A 170 1.71 0.90 9.14
N ASN A 171 2.09 -0.26 8.59
CA ASN A 171 3.44 -0.81 8.78
C ASN A 171 4.53 0.12 8.23
N ASN A 172 4.23 0.86 7.16
CA ASN A 172 5.15 1.86 6.64
C ASN A 172 5.25 3.06 7.59
N PHE A 173 4.14 3.51 8.18
CA PHE A 173 4.15 4.52 9.24
C PHE A 173 5.07 4.12 10.39
N GLU A 174 4.87 2.93 10.95
CA GLU A 174 5.70 2.40 12.06
C GLU A 174 7.20 2.43 11.71
N LYS A 175 7.56 1.99 10.50
CA LYS A 175 8.95 2.04 10.03
C LYS A 175 9.50 3.46 9.92
N LYS A 176 8.66 4.42 9.49
CA LYS A 176 9.08 5.82 9.29
C LYS A 176 9.19 6.58 10.61
N ILE A 177 8.35 6.25 11.62
CA ILE A 177 8.37 6.92 12.91
C ILE A 177 9.45 6.37 13.86
N LEU A 178 9.76 5.07 13.77
CA LEU A 178 10.73 4.38 14.62
C LEU A 178 12.05 5.15 14.88
N PRO A 179 12.70 5.78 13.88
CA PRO A 179 13.92 6.56 14.10
C PRO A 179 13.74 7.80 15.00
N PHE A 180 12.51 8.21 15.24
CA PHE A 180 12.18 9.44 16.00
C PHE A 180 11.64 9.17 17.40
N GLU A 181 11.40 7.93 17.80
CA GLU A 181 10.84 7.58 19.13
C GLU A 181 11.61 8.22 20.29
N SER A 182 12.95 8.14 20.26
CA SER A 182 13.78 8.75 21.31
C SER A 182 13.60 10.28 21.38
N GLN A 183 13.47 10.94 20.23
CA GLN A 183 13.27 12.38 20.17
C GLN A 183 11.86 12.79 20.59
N ILE A 184 10.86 11.98 20.28
CA ILE A 184 9.48 12.18 20.77
C ILE A 184 9.48 12.17 22.29
N ILE A 185 10.11 11.17 22.93
CA ILE A 185 10.23 11.09 24.38
C ILE A 185 10.96 12.31 24.94
N ILE A 186 12.09 12.72 24.35
CA ILE A 186 12.88 13.88 24.80
C ILE A 186 12.09 15.17 24.67
N SER A 187 11.20 15.30 23.67
CA SER A 187 10.36 16.50 23.46
C SER A 187 9.32 16.71 24.57
N GLY A 188 9.05 15.68 25.39
CA GLY A 188 8.00 15.68 26.41
C GLY A 188 6.57 15.67 25.86
N LYS A 189 6.41 15.36 24.56
CA LYS A 189 5.12 15.23 23.88
C LYS A 189 4.83 13.75 23.61
N THR A 190 3.56 13.42 23.43
CA THR A 190 3.16 12.10 22.95
C THR A 190 3.33 12.00 21.44
N GLU A 191 3.44 10.78 20.92
CA GLU A 191 3.43 10.55 19.47
C GLU A 191 2.15 11.12 18.84
N GLU A 192 1.00 10.89 19.48
CA GLU A 192 -0.30 11.41 19.03
C GLU A 192 -0.29 12.93 18.88
N GLU A 193 0.24 13.68 19.86
CA GLU A 193 0.37 15.14 19.79
C GLU A 193 1.26 15.58 18.63
N ILE A 194 2.35 14.85 18.38
CA ILE A 194 3.25 15.13 17.25
C ILE A 194 2.53 14.87 15.90
N ILE A 195 1.79 13.77 15.78
CA ILE A 195 1.09 13.42 14.53
C ILE A 195 -0.09 14.36 14.28
N ILE A 196 -0.85 14.74 15.30
CA ILE A 196 -1.91 15.76 15.17
C ILE A 196 -1.29 17.08 14.68
N MET A 197 -0.23 17.55 15.34
CA MET A 197 0.45 18.79 14.93
C MET A 197 1.01 18.69 13.51
N ALA A 198 1.60 17.55 13.15
CA ALA A 198 2.14 17.31 11.81
C ALA A 198 1.03 17.34 10.74
N SER A 199 -0.15 16.80 11.02
CA SER A 199 -1.29 16.84 10.10
C SER A 199 -1.80 18.26 9.84
N LEU A 200 -1.76 19.12 10.86
CA LEU A 200 -2.07 20.55 10.72
C LEU A 200 -1.01 21.26 9.87
N ILE A 201 0.27 21.05 10.19
CA ILE A 201 1.40 21.65 9.44
C ILE A 201 1.37 21.22 7.98
N GLU A 202 1.05 19.96 7.69
CA GLU A 202 0.98 19.45 6.32
C GLU A 202 -0.06 20.17 5.47
N LYS A 203 -1.20 20.49 6.06
CA LYS A 203 -2.29 21.21 5.37
C LYS A 203 -2.05 22.72 5.25
N GLU A 204 -1.26 23.31 6.16
CA GLU A 204 -0.98 24.74 6.18
C GLU A 204 0.22 25.14 5.34
N SER A 205 1.23 24.29 5.22
CA SER A 205 2.46 24.65 4.52
C SER A 205 2.30 24.55 2.99
N LYS A 206 2.70 25.61 2.30
CA LYS A 206 2.77 25.63 0.83
C LYS A 206 4.16 25.30 0.28
N GLY A 207 5.15 25.14 1.16
CA GLY A 207 6.54 24.86 0.79
C GLY A 207 7.35 24.20 1.92
N ASP A 208 8.60 23.83 1.61
CA ASP A 208 9.48 23.13 2.55
C ASP A 208 10.07 24.05 3.63
N ILE A 209 10.17 25.36 3.35
CA ILE A 209 10.91 26.32 4.19
C ILE A 209 10.08 26.76 5.42
N ASP A 210 8.77 26.68 5.33
CA ASP A 210 7.85 27.28 6.29
C ASP A 210 7.43 26.36 7.42
N ARG A 211 7.51 25.04 7.21
CA ARG A 211 6.98 24.02 8.12
C ARG A 211 7.49 24.19 9.56
N GLU A 212 8.81 24.41 9.72
CA GLU A 212 9.41 24.54 11.06
C GLU A 212 8.97 25.84 11.78
N PHE A 213 8.81 26.94 11.03
CA PHE A 213 8.30 28.21 11.58
C PHE A 213 6.82 28.12 11.95
N ILE A 214 6.00 27.55 11.04
CA ILE A 214 4.57 27.31 11.31
C ILE A 214 4.42 26.44 12.55
N SER A 215 5.19 25.36 12.65
CA SER A 215 5.26 24.49 13.81
C SER A 215 5.57 25.26 15.09
N GLY A 216 6.62 26.10 15.06
CA GLY A 216 7.00 26.93 16.21
C GLY A 216 5.89 27.88 16.65
N ILE A 217 5.16 28.48 15.70
CA ILE A 217 4.02 29.35 15.98
C ILE A 217 2.86 28.56 16.60
N LEU A 218 2.50 27.41 16.03
CA LEU A 218 1.38 26.59 16.51
C LEU A 218 1.66 26.05 17.92
N TRP A 219 2.86 25.51 18.18
CA TRP A 219 3.25 25.06 19.52
C TRP A 219 3.27 26.22 20.54
N LYS A 220 3.72 27.41 20.13
CA LYS A 220 3.72 28.60 20.99
C LYS A 220 2.30 29.05 21.31
N ARG A 221 1.39 29.07 20.33
CA ARG A 221 -0.03 29.36 20.56
C ARG A 221 -0.67 28.40 21.53
N LEU A 222 -0.38 27.09 21.35
CA LEU A 222 -0.85 26.03 22.24
C LEU A 222 -0.40 26.27 23.69
N ALA A 223 0.90 26.56 23.89
CA ALA A 223 1.47 26.85 25.20
C ALA A 223 0.88 28.11 25.85
N MET A 224 0.45 29.08 25.04
CA MET A 224 -0.21 30.31 25.48
C MET A 224 -1.73 30.15 25.63
N ASN A 225 -2.27 28.94 25.48
CA ASN A 225 -3.72 28.65 25.49
C ASN A 225 -4.52 29.53 24.48
N MET A 226 -3.92 29.77 23.31
CA MET A 226 -4.53 30.46 22.17
C MET A 226 -5.17 29.47 21.20
N PRO A 227 -6.26 29.86 20.50
CA PRO A 227 -6.78 29.06 19.37
C PRO A 227 -5.73 28.91 18.28
N LEU A 228 -5.64 27.71 17.66
CA LEU A 228 -4.64 27.46 16.63
C LEU A 228 -4.95 28.18 15.31
N GLN A 229 -6.23 28.32 14.96
CA GLN A 229 -6.73 29.04 13.77
C GLN A 229 -6.11 28.53 12.47
N VAL A 230 -6.21 27.23 12.27
CA VAL A 230 -5.77 26.50 11.07
C VAL A 230 -6.94 26.43 10.10
N ASP A 231 -6.75 26.91 8.86
CA ASP A 231 -7.85 26.99 7.86
C ASP A 231 -8.38 25.63 7.45
N ALA A 232 -7.52 24.60 7.45
CA ALA A 232 -7.90 23.22 7.15
C ALA A 232 -8.78 22.57 8.24
N GLU A 233 -8.84 23.15 9.46
CA GLU A 233 -9.61 22.63 10.59
C GLU A 233 -10.31 23.79 11.32
N LEU A 234 -11.52 24.12 10.89
CA LEU A 234 -12.27 25.31 11.34
C LEU A 234 -12.61 25.30 12.84
N ASP A 235 -12.67 24.13 13.48
CA ASP A 235 -12.90 24.05 14.92
C ASP A 235 -11.73 24.65 15.73
N THR A 236 -10.53 24.70 15.14
CA THR A 236 -9.35 25.35 15.76
C THR A 236 -9.48 26.87 15.93
N TYR A 237 -10.48 27.49 15.30
CA TYR A 237 -10.82 28.90 15.52
C TYR A 237 -11.67 29.12 16.77
N LYS A 238 -12.44 28.13 17.18
CA LYS A 238 -13.41 28.22 18.29
C LYS A 238 -12.89 27.53 19.54
N THR A 239 -12.10 26.48 19.38
CA THR A 239 -11.58 25.68 20.48
C THR A 239 -10.11 26.00 20.75
N LYS A 240 -9.67 25.72 21.97
CA LYS A 240 -8.28 25.80 22.38
C LYS A 240 -7.73 24.37 22.52
N GLY A 241 -6.44 24.21 22.29
CA GLY A 241 -5.81 22.90 22.32
C GLY A 241 -5.63 22.32 20.93
N LEU A 242 -5.10 21.12 20.87
CA LEU A 242 -5.02 20.32 19.66
C LEU A 242 -6.40 19.75 19.30
N PRO A 243 -6.71 19.53 18.01
CA PRO A 243 -7.82 18.67 17.61
C PRO A 243 -7.74 17.30 18.28
N LYS A 244 -8.88 16.63 18.37
CA LYS A 244 -8.94 15.30 19.00
C LYS A 244 -8.20 14.24 18.19
N ASN A 245 -8.22 14.35 16.87
CA ASN A 245 -7.59 13.41 15.94
C ASN A 245 -6.77 14.17 14.89
N PRO A 246 -5.80 13.53 14.23
CA PRO A 246 -5.19 14.08 13.03
C PRO A 246 -6.22 14.35 11.95
N ILE A 247 -6.00 15.36 11.12
CA ILE A 247 -6.92 15.78 10.03
C ILE A 247 -6.50 15.24 8.65
N SER A 248 -5.34 14.61 8.57
CA SER A 248 -4.78 14.00 7.37
C SER A 248 -3.57 13.16 7.74
N ASN A 249 -3.05 12.40 6.76
CA ASN A 249 -1.84 11.61 6.91
C ASN A 249 -0.62 12.45 6.50
N PRO A 250 0.22 12.87 7.45
CA PRO A 250 1.35 13.75 7.17
C PRO A 250 2.54 13.00 6.59
N GLY A 251 3.32 13.68 5.75
CA GLY A 251 4.63 13.21 5.28
C GLY A 251 5.72 13.39 6.34
N ILE A 252 6.89 12.80 6.07
CA ILE A 252 8.01 12.81 7.01
C ILE A 252 8.54 14.22 7.31
N LYS A 253 8.40 15.17 6.38
CA LYS A 253 8.84 16.55 6.56
C LYS A 253 7.97 17.28 7.58
N ALA A 254 6.66 17.09 7.53
CA ALA A 254 5.74 17.68 8.50
C ALA A 254 5.92 17.06 9.90
N ILE A 255 6.13 15.74 9.99
CA ILE A 255 6.45 15.05 11.26
C ILE A 255 7.74 15.62 11.87
N LYS A 256 8.80 15.77 11.07
CA LYS A 256 10.04 16.41 11.53
C LYS A 256 9.83 17.85 11.99
N ALA A 257 9.05 18.64 11.25
CA ALA A 257 8.77 20.01 11.63
C ALA A 257 7.97 20.09 12.94
N ALA A 258 7.01 19.19 13.16
CA ALA A 258 6.29 19.08 14.42
C ALA A 258 7.21 18.75 15.61
N LEU A 259 8.20 17.89 15.38
CA LEU A 259 9.16 17.45 16.40
C LEU A 259 10.27 18.48 16.66
N TYR A 260 10.70 19.20 15.63
CA TYR A 260 11.78 20.20 15.67
C TYR A 260 11.27 21.61 15.31
N PRO A 261 10.36 22.20 16.12
CA PRO A 261 9.80 23.51 15.83
C PRO A 261 10.87 24.60 15.90
N LYS A 262 10.84 25.54 14.96
CA LYS A 262 11.73 26.69 15.00
C LYS A 262 11.22 27.75 15.97
N ILE A 263 12.02 28.03 16.99
CA ILE A 263 11.68 29.06 17.99
C ILE A 263 11.74 30.44 17.34
N SER A 264 10.68 31.22 17.50
CA SER A 264 10.58 32.59 17.00
C SER A 264 9.68 33.47 17.88
N ASP A 265 9.73 34.80 17.67
CA ASP A 265 8.81 35.70 18.32
C ASP A 265 7.43 35.79 17.67
N TYR A 266 7.27 35.16 16.50
CA TYR A 266 6.02 35.27 15.75
C TYR A 266 4.87 34.50 16.42
N LEU A 267 3.66 35.01 16.23
CA LEU A 267 2.40 34.40 16.66
C LEU A 267 1.40 34.24 15.52
N TYR A 268 1.66 34.88 14.38
CA TYR A 268 0.79 34.86 13.21
C TYR A 268 1.60 34.71 11.95
N TYR A 269 0.97 34.11 10.95
CA TYR A 269 1.49 33.96 9.59
C TYR A 269 0.33 34.06 8.59
N LEU A 270 0.64 34.35 7.35
CA LEU A 270 -0.25 34.20 6.21
C LEU A 270 0.57 33.92 4.96
N HIS A 271 -0.03 33.26 3.99
CA HIS A 271 0.53 33.07 2.67
C HIS A 271 -0.10 34.06 1.71
N ASP A 272 0.72 34.73 0.88
CA ASP A 272 0.22 35.53 -0.23
C ASP A 272 -0.15 34.63 -1.44
N GLU A 273 -0.66 35.26 -2.52
CA GLU A 273 -1.06 34.56 -3.74
C GLU A 273 0.12 33.85 -4.45
N ASP A 274 1.35 34.36 -4.25
CA ASP A 274 2.57 33.78 -4.82
C ASP A 274 3.14 32.66 -3.92
N GLY A 275 2.53 32.39 -2.76
CA GLY A 275 2.94 31.37 -1.80
C GLY A 275 4.03 31.83 -0.84
N ASN A 276 4.39 33.11 -0.80
CA ASN A 276 5.34 33.62 0.19
C ASN A 276 4.68 33.75 1.55
N VAL A 277 5.44 33.45 2.61
CA VAL A 277 4.95 33.54 4.00
C VAL A 277 5.29 34.89 4.62
N HIS A 278 4.29 35.52 5.22
CA HIS A 278 4.44 36.79 5.96
C HIS A 278 4.15 36.52 7.42
N TYR A 279 5.16 36.67 8.27
CA TYR A 279 5.05 36.46 9.71
C TYR A 279 4.71 37.77 10.43
N ALA A 280 4.04 37.66 11.57
CA ALA A 280 3.72 38.81 12.43
C ALA A 280 3.81 38.44 13.93
N LYS A 281 4.25 39.37 14.77
CA LYS A 281 4.35 39.17 16.21
C LYS A 281 3.04 39.54 16.91
N THR A 282 2.29 40.52 16.37
CA THR A 282 1.06 41.01 16.93
C THR A 282 -0.11 40.85 15.95
N PHE A 283 -1.33 40.93 16.49
CA PHE A 283 -2.53 40.83 15.64
C PHE A 283 -2.67 42.09 14.73
N GLU A 284 -2.22 43.24 15.20
CA GLU A 284 -2.19 44.48 14.41
C GLU A 284 -1.27 44.35 13.21
N GLU A 285 -0.05 43.84 13.39
CA GLU A 285 0.86 43.57 12.29
C GLU A 285 0.25 42.54 11.31
N HIS A 286 -0.45 41.52 11.83
CA HIS A 286 -1.11 40.49 10.98
C HIS A 286 -2.22 41.12 10.14
N LYS A 287 -3.02 42.06 10.69
CA LYS A 287 -4.03 42.81 9.93
C LYS A 287 -3.39 43.64 8.80
N LEU A 288 -2.29 44.31 9.10
CA LEU A 288 -1.55 45.09 8.11
C LEU A 288 -1.01 44.18 7.00
N ASN A 289 -0.46 43.01 7.36
CA ASN A 289 -0.02 42.01 6.38
C ASN A 289 -1.19 41.52 5.50
N LYS A 290 -2.38 41.27 6.09
CA LYS A 290 -3.57 40.90 5.31
C LYS A 290 -3.95 41.98 4.29
N GLN A 291 -3.98 43.25 4.71
CA GLN A 291 -4.30 44.37 3.80
C GLN A 291 -3.26 44.57 2.71
N LYS A 292 -2.00 44.30 3.00
CA LYS A 292 -0.88 44.51 2.08
C LYS A 292 -0.71 43.39 1.06
N TYR A 293 -0.90 42.14 1.48
CA TYR A 293 -0.48 40.95 0.72
C TYR A 293 -1.65 40.10 0.23
N LEU A 294 -2.85 40.23 0.80
CA LEU A 294 -4.06 39.61 0.29
C LEU A 294 -4.85 40.65 -0.47
N LYS A 295 -5.00 40.47 -1.78
CA LYS A 295 -5.91 41.29 -2.57
C LYS A 295 -7.35 41.01 -2.17
N ASN A 296 -8.14 42.04 -1.91
CA ASN A 296 -9.60 41.96 -1.75
C ASN A 296 -10.27 41.51 -3.03
#